data_ce1cc9bff63e883196febad8c9c131fa
#
_entry.id   ce1cc9bff63e883196febad8c9c131fa
#
_cell.length_a   1.000
_cell.length_b   1.000
_cell.length_c   1.000
_cell.angle_alpha   90.00
_cell.angle_beta   90.00
_cell.angle_gamma   90.00
#
_symmetry.space_group_name_H-M   'P 1'
#
loop_
_entity.id
_entity.type
_entity.pdbx_description
1 polymer ?
#
loop_
_entity_poly.entity_id
_entity_poly.type
_entity_poly.pdbx_seq_one_letter_code
_entity_poly.pdbx_strand_id
1 'polypeptide(L)'
;MRWFAVGEERFVAKRETTVGPEEGLHARPAAQFVKAAKQFSSDIVVVKGEREANAKSSLKIMTLGAKKGDIITIRAEGDDAQEAVDALAELISADEH
;
A
#
# COMPACT_ATOMS: atom_id res chain seq x y z
N MET A 1 -2.25 27.53 7.41
CA MET A 1 -2.51 27.08 8.00
C MET A 1 -3.09 26.45 8.38
N ARG A 2 -3.14 25.90 8.40
CA ARG A 2 -3.54 25.27 8.85
C ARG A 2 -4.03 24.88 9.77
N TRP A 3 -4.43 24.45 10.03
CA TRP A 3 -4.83 24.13 10.88
C TRP A 3 -5.23 23.48 11.56
N PHE A 4 -5.35 23.00 11.87
CA PHE A 4 -5.52 22.46 12.57
C PHE A 4 -5.72 21.75 13.27
N ALA A 5 -5.64 21.60 13.11
CA ALA A 5 -5.96 20.55 13.73
C ALA A 5 -5.20 20.17 14.87
N VAL A 6 -5.25 20.40 15.62
CA VAL A 6 -4.81 20.31 16.78
C VAL A 6 -4.25 19.06 17.24
N GLY A 7 -3.03 18.88 17.23
CA GLY A 7 -2.37 17.75 17.73
C GLY A 7 -2.74 16.48 17.07
N GLU A 8 -3.60 16.62 16.14
CA GLU A 8 -4.09 15.52 15.43
C GLU A 8 -3.62 15.53 14.05
N GLU A 9 -2.62 16.29 13.76
CA GLU A 9 -2.15 16.37 12.41
C GLU A 9 -1.60 15.07 11.97
N ARG A 10 -2.10 14.56 10.88
CA ARG A 10 -1.61 13.35 10.29
C ARG A 10 -1.33 13.64 8.84
N PHE A 11 -0.24 13.09 8.37
CA PHE A 11 0.07 13.22 6.97
C PHE A 11 -0.70 12.16 6.21
N VAL A 12 -1.22 12.55 5.07
CA VAL A 12 -1.90 11.63 4.17
C VAL A 12 -1.11 11.63 2.88
N ALA A 13 -0.75 10.45 2.42
CA ALA A 13 -0.02 10.30 1.18
C ALA A 13 -0.69 9.25 0.34
N LYS A 14 -0.62 9.44 -0.98
CA LYS A 14 -1.16 8.49 -1.93
C LYS A 14 -0.18 8.32 -3.05
N ARG A 15 -0.12 7.12 -3.59
CA ARG A 15 0.71 6.88 -4.75
C ARG A 15 0.12 5.78 -5.58
N GLU A 16 -0.05 6.04 -6.87
CA GLU A 16 -0.55 5.06 -7.81
C GLU A 16 0.63 4.29 -8.36
N THR A 17 0.45 3.00 -8.54
CA THR A 17 1.50 2.18 -9.08
C THR A 17 0.90 0.98 -9.80
N THR A 18 1.72 0.20 -10.46
CA THR A 18 1.27 -1.01 -11.14
C THR A 18 1.84 -2.23 -10.45
N VAL A 19 1.08 -3.30 -10.48
CA VAL A 19 1.50 -4.57 -9.90
C VAL A 19 2.52 -5.21 -10.82
N GLY A 20 3.72 -5.48 -10.29
CA GLY A 20 4.82 -6.03 -11.09
C GLY A 20 4.96 -7.54 -11.10
N PRO A 21 4.78 -8.20 -9.94
CA PRO A 21 5.01 -9.65 -9.90
C PRO A 21 4.08 -10.42 -10.82
N GLU A 22 4.64 -11.47 -11.42
CA GLU A 22 3.88 -12.32 -12.34
C GLU A 22 2.62 -12.88 -11.75
N GLU A 23 2.68 -13.28 -10.49
CA GLU A 23 1.53 -13.87 -9.84
C GLU A 23 0.54 -12.82 -9.35
N GLY A 24 0.88 -11.54 -9.50
CA GLY A 24 0.07 -10.50 -8.92
C GLY A 24 0.25 -10.49 -7.42
N LEU A 25 -0.72 -9.94 -6.71
CA LEU A 25 -0.68 -9.88 -5.26
C LEU A 25 -1.25 -11.15 -4.66
N HIS A 26 -0.57 -12.26 -4.94
CA HIS A 26 -0.95 -13.55 -4.39
C HIS A 26 0.07 -13.93 -3.30
N ALA A 27 0.07 -15.14 -2.85
CA ALA A 27 0.72 -15.59 -1.62
C ALA A 27 2.05 -14.92 -1.28
N ARG A 28 3.10 -15.17 -2.07
CA ARG A 28 4.41 -14.66 -1.72
C ARG A 28 4.54 -13.15 -1.85
N PRO A 29 4.13 -12.55 -2.97
CA PRO A 29 4.19 -11.10 -3.06
C PRO A 29 3.34 -10.40 -2.01
N ALA A 30 2.17 -10.97 -1.70
CA ALA A 30 1.31 -10.39 -0.68
C ALA A 30 1.99 -10.43 0.68
N ALA A 31 2.64 -11.54 1.01
CA ALA A 31 3.31 -11.67 2.29
C ALA A 31 4.46 -10.67 2.40
N GLN A 32 5.22 -10.50 1.32
CA GLN A 32 6.32 -9.55 1.31
C GLN A 32 5.82 -8.12 1.46
N PHE A 33 4.74 -7.81 0.78
CA PHE A 33 4.13 -6.49 0.84
C PHE A 33 3.66 -6.18 2.26
N VAL A 34 2.98 -7.14 2.88
CA VAL A 34 2.47 -6.97 4.24
C VAL A 34 3.60 -6.80 5.22
N LYS A 35 4.66 -7.59 5.07
CA LYS A 35 5.81 -7.49 5.95
C LYS A 35 6.42 -6.09 5.88
N ALA A 36 6.54 -5.56 4.68
CA ALA A 36 7.07 -4.21 4.50
C ALA A 36 6.11 -3.17 5.08
N ALA A 37 4.81 -3.36 4.88
CA ALA A 37 3.84 -2.40 5.39
C ALA A 37 3.85 -2.33 6.91
N LYS A 38 4.11 -3.44 7.55
CA LYS A 38 4.14 -3.48 9.00
C LYS A 38 5.33 -2.75 9.60
N GLN A 39 6.30 -2.36 8.78
CA GLN A 39 7.43 -1.57 9.26
C GLN A 39 7.03 -0.13 9.54
N PHE A 40 5.91 0.30 9.01
CA PHE A 40 5.47 1.69 9.15
C PHE A 40 4.34 1.79 10.16
N SER A 41 4.31 2.92 10.86
CA SER A 41 3.27 3.13 11.87
C SER A 41 1.98 3.64 11.24
N SER A 42 2.04 4.17 10.04
CA SER A 42 0.86 4.70 9.38
C SER A 42 -0.17 3.63 9.10
N ASP A 43 -1.42 4.05 9.03
CA ASP A 43 -2.49 3.20 8.53
C ASP A 43 -2.36 3.18 7.02
N ILE A 44 -2.35 2.01 6.43
CA ILE A 44 -2.09 1.89 5.00
C ILE A 44 -3.17 1.04 4.35
N VAL A 45 -3.69 1.53 3.24
CA VAL A 45 -4.75 0.86 2.50
C VAL A 45 -4.35 0.77 1.04
N VAL A 46 -4.66 -0.36 0.42
CA VAL A 46 -4.44 -0.54 -1.00
C VAL A 46 -5.80 -0.53 -1.68
N VAL A 47 -5.93 0.27 -2.71
CA VAL A 47 -7.18 0.44 -3.43
C VAL A 47 -7.03 -0.08 -4.85
N LYS A 48 -7.94 -0.93 -5.26
CA LYS A 48 -8.01 -1.39 -6.64
C LYS A 48 -9.45 -1.24 -7.10
N GLY A 49 -9.69 -0.24 -7.96
CA GLY A 49 -11.05 0.06 -8.38
C GLY A 49 -11.88 0.45 -7.18
N GLU A 50 -12.93 -0.31 -6.93
CA GLU A 50 -13.80 -0.03 -5.79
C GLU A 50 -13.48 -0.87 -4.57
N ARG A 51 -12.43 -1.66 -4.65
CA ARG A 51 -12.05 -2.52 -3.54
C ARG A 51 -10.92 -1.92 -2.75
N GLU A 52 -10.95 -2.14 -1.46
CA GLU A 52 -9.90 -1.67 -0.56
C GLU A 52 -9.45 -2.79 0.34
N ALA A 53 -8.18 -2.77 0.71
CA ALA A 53 -7.65 -3.76 1.61
C ALA A 53 -6.62 -3.14 2.52
N ASN A 54 -6.65 -3.54 3.78
CA ASN A 54 -5.64 -3.13 4.74
C ASN A 54 -4.30 -3.72 4.32
N ALA A 55 -3.30 -2.87 4.13
CA ALA A 55 -2.00 -3.30 3.65
C ALA A 55 -1.29 -4.21 4.64
N LYS A 56 -1.73 -4.24 5.89
CA LYS A 56 -1.09 -5.06 6.91
C LYS A 56 -1.78 -6.40 7.12
N SER A 57 -2.68 -6.76 6.20
CA SER A 57 -3.37 -8.04 6.25
C SER A 57 -3.16 -8.78 4.94
N SER A 58 -2.40 -9.87 4.95
CA SER A 58 -2.13 -10.59 3.72
C SER A 58 -3.41 -11.18 3.14
N LEU A 59 -4.31 -11.64 3.99
CA LEU A 59 -5.56 -12.18 3.51
C LEU A 59 -6.36 -11.12 2.76
N LYS A 60 -6.46 -9.92 3.32
CA LYS A 60 -7.20 -8.85 2.67
C LYS A 60 -6.54 -8.43 1.37
N ILE A 61 -5.22 -8.34 1.37
CA ILE A 61 -4.50 -7.98 0.16
C ILE A 61 -4.79 -8.98 -0.95
N MET A 62 -4.81 -10.26 -0.64
CA MET A 62 -5.08 -11.27 -1.65
C MET A 62 -6.50 -11.19 -2.19
N THR A 63 -7.45 -10.71 -1.38
CA THR A 63 -8.84 -10.61 -1.84
C THR A 63 -9.03 -9.53 -2.89
N LEU A 64 -8.04 -8.64 -3.07
CA LEU A 64 -8.16 -7.63 -4.11
C LEU A 64 -8.13 -8.21 -5.50
N GLY A 65 -7.53 -9.39 -5.65
CA GLY A 65 -7.43 -10.00 -6.95
C GLY A 65 -6.56 -9.21 -7.91
N ALA A 66 -5.59 -8.48 -7.40
CA ALA A 66 -4.73 -7.66 -8.25
C ALA A 66 -3.76 -8.54 -9.01
N LYS A 67 -3.66 -8.30 -10.31
CA LYS A 67 -2.84 -9.08 -11.21
C LYS A 67 -1.75 -8.22 -11.81
N LYS A 68 -0.74 -8.86 -12.37
CA LYS A 68 0.35 -8.14 -13.01
C LYS A 68 -0.23 -7.13 -14.00
N GLY A 69 0.24 -5.89 -13.89
CA GLY A 69 -0.20 -4.83 -14.77
C GLY A 69 -1.38 -4.04 -14.26
N ASP A 70 -2.05 -4.53 -13.24
CA ASP A 70 -3.18 -3.79 -12.68
C ASP A 70 -2.69 -2.54 -11.98
N ILE A 71 -3.48 -1.50 -12.04
CA ILE A 71 -3.16 -0.24 -11.39
C ILE A 71 -3.79 -0.23 -10.01
N ILE A 72 -2.99 0.08 -9.01
CA ILE A 72 -3.49 0.18 -7.64
C ILE A 72 -3.02 1.50 -7.05
N THR A 73 -3.72 1.95 -6.03
CA THR A 73 -3.34 3.14 -5.29
C THR A 73 -3.03 2.75 -3.86
N ILE A 74 -1.89 3.19 -3.38
CA ILE A 74 -1.52 2.97 -1.99
C ILE A 74 -1.74 4.26 -1.25
N ARG A 75 -2.55 4.21 -0.19
CA ARG A 75 -2.88 5.39 0.59
C ARG A 75 -2.45 5.16 2.03
N ALA A 76 -1.77 6.11 2.61
CA ALA A 76 -1.30 6.00 3.98
C ALA A 76 -1.63 7.25 4.77
N GLU A 77 -1.91 7.05 6.04
CA GLU A 77 -2.20 8.15 6.97
C GLU A 77 -1.38 7.93 8.22
N GLY A 78 -0.55 8.91 8.55
CA GLY A 78 0.27 8.81 9.75
C GLY A 78 1.57 9.57 9.57
N ASP A 79 2.43 9.48 10.57
CA ASP A 79 3.67 10.24 10.56
C ASP A 79 4.62 9.85 9.44
N ASP A 80 4.65 8.59 9.08
CA ASP A 80 5.55 8.11 8.03
C ASP A 80 4.82 7.77 6.74
N ALA A 81 3.69 8.46 6.50
CA ALA A 81 2.83 8.15 5.36
C ALA A 81 3.57 8.23 4.02
N GLN A 82 4.35 9.30 3.82
CA GLN A 82 5.03 9.47 2.53
C GLN A 82 6.06 8.37 2.29
N GLU A 83 6.85 8.07 3.32
CA GLU A 83 7.84 7.02 3.19
C GLU A 83 7.18 5.68 2.92
N ALA A 84 6.03 5.46 3.57
CA ALA A 84 5.31 4.21 3.41
C ALA A 84 4.83 4.01 1.97
N VAL A 85 4.17 5.03 1.40
CA VAL A 85 3.65 4.84 0.05
C VAL A 85 4.77 4.72 -0.97
N ASP A 86 5.88 5.45 -0.77
CA ASP A 86 6.99 5.36 -1.71
C ASP A 86 7.64 3.99 -1.65
N ALA A 87 7.92 3.50 -0.46
CA ALA A 87 8.56 2.21 -0.31
C ALA A 87 7.68 1.09 -0.85
N LEU A 88 6.38 1.14 -0.55
CA LEU A 88 5.49 0.08 -0.96
C LEU A 88 5.21 0.13 -2.44
N ALA A 89 5.14 1.33 -3.02
CA ALA A 89 4.93 1.43 -4.46
C ALA A 89 6.11 0.84 -5.22
N GLU A 90 7.32 1.11 -4.75
CA GLU A 90 8.50 0.56 -5.40
C GLU A 90 8.57 -0.95 -5.26
N LEU A 91 8.21 -1.44 -4.07
CA LEU A 91 8.25 -2.87 -3.83
C LEU A 91 7.27 -3.60 -4.73
N ILE A 92 6.06 -3.09 -4.85
CA ILE A 92 5.02 -3.80 -5.58
C ILE A 92 5.18 -3.68 -7.09
N SER A 93 5.83 -2.63 -7.55
CA SER A 93 6.04 -2.47 -8.99
C SER A 93 7.27 -3.21 -9.47
N ALA A 94 8.11 -3.68 -8.56
CA ALA A 94 9.32 -4.39 -8.94
C ALA A 94 8.97 -5.68 -9.63
N ASP A 95 9.72 -5.97 -10.70
CA ASP A 95 9.52 -7.19 -11.44
C ASP A 95 10.41 -8.24 -10.81
N GLU A 96 9.83 -9.24 -10.25
CA GLU A 96 10.60 -10.25 -9.57
C GLU A 96 11.20 -11.24 -10.52
N HIS A 97 12.40 -11.64 -10.28
CA HIS A 97 13.03 -12.64 -11.13
C HIS A 97 13.63 -13.74 -10.32
#